data_8153268b704c788b658d907d978cedb6
#
_entry.id   8153268b704c788b658d907d978cedb6
#
_cell.length_a   1.000
_cell.length_b   1.000
_cell.length_c   1.000
_cell.angle_alpha   90.00
_cell.angle_beta   90.00
_cell.angle_gamma   90.00
#
_symmetry.space_group_name_H-M   'P 1'
#
loop_
_entity.id
_entity.type
_entity.pdbx_description
1 polymer ?
#
loop_
_entity_poly.entity_id
_entity_poly.type
_entity_poly.pdbx_seq_one_letter_code
_entity_poly.pdbx_strand_id
1 'polypeptide(L)'
;MPKVIVGNLEFASIEDYLAALEAWEEARAPFKAQAEVLADEFVDYLREQGLSKGTISKHGKNIEMFIVYLTQYTDADDLATVRKGVVNTEFFRWYRRKVLDRCDPASLESTTRKFFKFLAEKKGIYNEKVLGKRGK
;
A
#
# COMPACT_ATOMS: atom_id res chain seq x y z
N MET A 1 3.28 16.65 34.87
CA MET A 1 3.66 15.63 33.91
C MET A 1 3.63 16.15 32.49
N PRO A 2 4.71 16.03 31.75
CA PRO A 2 4.71 16.49 30.36
C PRO A 2 3.80 15.59 29.53
N LYS A 3 3.07 16.21 28.62
CA LYS A 3 2.23 15.50 27.68
C LYS A 3 3.04 15.12 26.46
N VAL A 4 2.64 14.04 25.79
CA VAL A 4 3.26 13.60 24.54
C VAL A 4 2.35 14.00 23.38
N ILE A 5 2.89 14.72 22.41
CA ILE A 5 2.14 15.18 21.25
C ILE A 5 2.71 14.55 20.00
N VAL A 6 1.86 13.85 19.23
CA VAL A 6 2.26 13.23 17.97
C VAL A 6 1.24 13.68 16.92
N GLY A 7 1.71 14.50 15.97
CA GLY A 7 0.80 15.11 15.01
C GLY A 7 -0.16 16.04 15.72
N ASN A 8 -1.46 15.77 15.58
CA ASN A 8 -2.50 16.52 16.27
C ASN A 8 -3.11 15.73 17.43
N LEU A 9 -2.49 14.62 17.82
CA LEU A 9 -2.95 13.80 18.93
C LEU A 9 -2.12 14.08 20.18
N GLU A 10 -2.78 14.08 21.32
CA GLU A 10 -2.16 14.39 22.61
C GLU A 10 -2.37 13.22 23.57
N PHE A 11 -1.28 12.81 24.20
CA PHE A 11 -1.30 11.68 25.15
C PHE A 11 -0.78 12.15 26.51
N ALA A 12 -1.34 11.60 27.57
CA ALA A 12 -0.98 11.98 28.94
C ALA A 12 0.45 11.58 29.28
N SER A 13 0.96 10.49 28.67
CA SER A 13 2.29 9.98 28.95
C SER A 13 2.83 9.24 27.74
N ILE A 14 4.12 8.92 27.77
CA ILE A 14 4.72 8.13 26.72
C ILE A 14 4.16 6.71 26.73
N GLU A 15 3.83 6.19 27.93
CA GLU A 15 3.22 4.86 28.04
C GLU A 15 1.86 4.84 27.35
N ASP A 16 1.07 5.90 27.48
CA ASP A 16 -0.22 6.00 26.79
C ASP A 16 -0.04 6.04 25.28
N TYR A 17 0.97 6.78 24.82
CA TYR A 17 1.27 6.84 23.39
C TYR A 17 1.67 5.45 22.85
N LEU A 18 2.57 4.76 23.57
CA LEU A 18 3.04 3.44 23.12
C LEU A 18 1.92 2.42 23.13
N ALA A 19 1.01 2.49 24.13
CA ALA A 19 -0.14 1.59 24.17
C ALA A 19 -1.08 1.85 23.00
N ALA A 20 -1.30 3.11 22.65
CA ALA A 20 -2.15 3.46 21.51
C ALA A 20 -1.54 2.99 20.20
N LEU A 21 -0.21 3.14 20.04
CA LEU A 21 0.49 2.69 18.86
C LEU A 21 0.40 1.17 18.71
N GLU A 22 0.60 0.43 19.81
CA GLU A 22 0.49 -1.02 19.79
C GLU A 22 -0.91 -1.47 19.41
N ALA A 23 -1.94 -0.83 19.99
CA ALA A 23 -3.34 -1.14 19.66
C ALA A 23 -3.62 -0.88 18.18
N TRP A 24 -3.09 0.21 17.63
CA TRP A 24 -3.27 0.55 16.23
C TRP A 24 -2.60 -0.52 15.35
N GLU A 25 -1.39 -0.93 15.69
CA GLU A 25 -0.68 -1.96 14.93
C GLU A 25 -1.41 -3.30 14.98
N GLU A 26 -1.93 -3.69 16.16
CA GLU A 26 -2.69 -4.92 16.30
C GLU A 26 -3.96 -4.90 15.48
N ALA A 27 -4.66 -3.76 15.47
CA ALA A 27 -5.89 -3.64 14.69
C ALA A 27 -5.63 -3.74 13.20
N ARG A 28 -4.46 -3.32 12.73
CA ARG A 28 -4.11 -3.35 11.32
C ARG A 28 -3.41 -4.63 10.88
N ALA A 29 -3.00 -5.47 11.82
CA ALA A 29 -2.26 -6.68 11.49
C ALA A 29 -2.96 -7.59 10.47
N PRO A 30 -4.28 -7.83 10.56
CA PRO A 30 -4.96 -8.67 9.56
C PRO A 30 -4.89 -8.07 8.15
N PHE A 31 -5.08 -6.77 8.02
CA PHE A 31 -4.98 -6.10 6.72
C PHE A 31 -3.55 -6.20 6.17
N LYS A 32 -2.56 -5.95 7.02
CA LYS A 32 -1.16 -6.02 6.62
C LYS A 32 -0.80 -7.42 6.14
N ALA A 33 -1.21 -8.45 6.88
CA ALA A 33 -0.94 -9.84 6.50
C ALA A 33 -1.59 -10.17 5.17
N GLN A 34 -2.85 -9.77 4.97
CA GLN A 34 -3.55 -9.99 3.72
C GLN A 34 -2.84 -9.31 2.55
N ALA A 35 -2.47 -8.04 2.74
CA ALA A 35 -1.83 -7.27 1.69
C ALA A 35 -0.48 -7.87 1.30
N GLU A 36 0.28 -8.33 2.28
CA GLU A 36 1.58 -8.95 2.00
C GLU A 36 1.44 -10.25 1.21
N VAL A 37 0.47 -11.08 1.58
CA VAL A 37 0.20 -12.32 0.84
C VAL A 37 -0.22 -12.00 -0.59
N LEU A 38 -1.11 -11.02 -0.77
CA LEU A 38 -1.57 -10.65 -2.10
C LEU A 38 -0.45 -10.07 -2.95
N ALA A 39 0.48 -9.34 -2.34
CA ALA A 39 1.63 -8.82 -3.07
C ALA A 39 2.53 -9.96 -3.56
N ASP A 40 2.75 -10.97 -2.73
CA ASP A 40 3.53 -12.14 -3.15
C ASP A 40 2.84 -12.90 -4.27
N GLU A 41 1.53 -13.08 -4.17
CA GLU A 41 0.75 -13.75 -5.22
C GLU A 41 0.76 -12.95 -6.52
N PHE A 42 0.79 -11.64 -6.42
CA PHE A 42 0.90 -10.76 -7.59
C PHE A 42 2.22 -11.00 -8.33
N VAL A 43 3.31 -11.11 -7.61
CA VAL A 43 4.62 -11.37 -8.22
C VAL A 43 4.61 -12.72 -8.92
N ASP A 44 4.01 -13.75 -8.30
CA ASP A 44 3.87 -15.06 -8.94
C ASP A 44 3.03 -14.97 -10.21
N TYR A 45 1.94 -14.19 -10.16
CA TYR A 45 1.11 -13.95 -11.33
C TYR A 45 1.91 -13.31 -12.48
N LEU A 46 2.80 -12.35 -12.16
CA LEU A 46 3.64 -11.74 -13.18
C LEU A 46 4.60 -12.74 -13.83
N ARG A 47 5.10 -13.69 -13.04
CA ARG A 47 5.93 -14.76 -13.60
C ARG A 47 5.14 -15.63 -14.57
N GLU A 48 3.89 -15.93 -14.25
CA GLU A 48 3.01 -16.70 -15.13
C GLU A 48 2.70 -15.97 -16.42
N GLN A 49 2.72 -14.63 -16.39
CA GLN A 49 2.49 -13.82 -17.58
C GLN A 49 3.70 -13.78 -18.51
N GLY A 50 4.81 -14.39 -18.13
CA GLY A 50 5.98 -14.48 -18.97
C GLY A 50 6.82 -13.21 -19.08
N LEU A 51 6.69 -12.33 -18.10
CA LEU A 51 7.47 -11.10 -18.09
C LEU A 51 8.94 -11.41 -17.79
N SER A 52 9.84 -10.52 -18.22
CA SER A 52 11.27 -10.71 -17.97
C SER A 52 11.59 -10.61 -16.48
N LYS A 53 12.69 -11.20 -16.06
CA LYS A 53 13.13 -11.15 -14.67
C LYS A 53 13.32 -9.72 -14.18
N GLY A 54 13.88 -8.85 -15.02
CA GLY A 54 14.07 -7.45 -14.66
C GLY A 54 12.76 -6.72 -14.43
N THR A 55 11.77 -6.97 -15.28
CA THR A 55 10.45 -6.37 -15.15
C THR A 55 9.76 -6.87 -13.89
N ILE A 56 9.82 -8.17 -13.61
CA ILE A 56 9.23 -8.76 -12.42
C ILE A 56 9.87 -8.18 -11.16
N SER A 57 11.20 -8.07 -11.14
CA SER A 57 11.93 -7.51 -10.01
C SER A 57 11.50 -6.07 -9.74
N LYS A 58 11.35 -5.29 -10.80
CA LYS A 58 10.95 -3.89 -10.70
C LYS A 58 9.55 -3.76 -10.10
N HIS A 59 8.60 -4.53 -10.63
CA HIS A 59 7.23 -4.51 -10.09
C HIS A 59 7.18 -5.06 -8.66
N GLY A 60 7.98 -6.08 -8.36
CA GLY A 60 8.05 -6.65 -7.03
C GLY A 60 8.51 -5.62 -6.00
N LYS A 61 9.55 -4.86 -6.33
CA LYS A 61 10.05 -3.81 -5.45
C LYS A 61 9.03 -2.69 -5.29
N ASN A 62 8.41 -2.29 -6.38
CA ASN A 62 7.40 -1.23 -6.34
C ASN A 62 6.20 -1.64 -5.48
N ILE A 63 5.72 -2.88 -5.64
CA ILE A 63 4.56 -3.33 -4.87
C ILE A 63 4.90 -3.48 -3.39
N GLU A 64 6.11 -3.94 -3.08
CA GLU A 64 6.56 -4.02 -1.70
C GLU A 64 6.51 -2.66 -1.02
N MET A 65 7.01 -1.63 -1.69
CA MET A 65 6.99 -0.27 -1.16
C MET A 65 5.56 0.27 -1.03
N PHE A 66 4.70 -0.07 -2.00
CA PHE A 66 3.30 0.34 -1.94
C PHE A 66 2.60 -0.27 -0.72
N ILE A 67 2.85 -1.55 -0.45
CA ILE A 67 2.25 -2.21 0.71
C ILE A 67 2.77 -1.60 2.01
N VAL A 68 4.07 -1.32 2.10
CA VAL A 68 4.63 -0.63 3.26
C VAL A 68 3.93 0.70 3.47
N TYR A 69 3.78 1.48 2.40
CA TYR A 69 3.12 2.77 2.49
C TYR A 69 1.67 2.64 2.97
N LEU A 70 0.89 1.74 2.35
CA LEU A 70 -0.51 1.55 2.72
C LEU A 70 -0.67 1.12 4.17
N THR A 71 0.16 0.19 4.63
CA THR A 71 -0.04 -0.42 5.94
C THR A 71 0.57 0.37 7.08
N GLN A 72 1.54 1.24 6.80
CA GLN A 72 2.24 1.97 7.85
C GLN A 72 2.01 3.48 7.81
N TYR A 73 1.56 4.04 6.69
CA TYR A 73 1.47 5.49 6.53
C TYR A 73 0.08 5.98 6.11
N THR A 74 -0.90 5.10 6.06
CA THR A 74 -2.28 5.48 5.73
C THR A 74 -3.26 4.78 6.66
N ASP A 75 -4.51 5.21 6.64
CA ASP A 75 -5.59 4.59 7.39
C ASP A 75 -6.30 3.49 6.60
N ALA A 76 -5.79 3.13 5.44
CA ALA A 76 -6.41 2.12 4.59
C ALA A 76 -6.52 0.79 5.33
N ASP A 77 -7.68 0.16 5.23
CA ASP A 77 -7.93 -1.14 5.86
C ASP A 77 -8.61 -2.12 4.90
N ASP A 78 -8.81 -1.72 3.64
CA ASP A 78 -9.48 -2.53 2.65
C ASP A 78 -8.99 -2.13 1.26
N LEU A 79 -8.40 -3.08 0.55
CA LEU A 79 -7.88 -2.81 -0.79
C LEU A 79 -8.97 -2.43 -1.78
N ALA A 80 -10.22 -2.82 -1.53
CA ALA A 80 -11.33 -2.49 -2.43
C ALA A 80 -11.77 -1.04 -2.32
N THR A 81 -11.37 -0.33 -1.27
CA THR A 81 -11.85 1.04 -1.01
C THR A 81 -10.76 2.10 -0.97
N VAL A 82 -9.50 1.72 -1.15
CA VAL A 82 -8.40 2.69 -1.18
C VAL A 82 -8.65 3.71 -2.29
N ARG A 83 -8.50 4.99 -1.96
CA ARG A 83 -8.75 6.08 -2.90
C ARG A 83 -7.65 6.17 -3.95
N LYS A 84 -8.04 6.58 -5.15
CA LYS A 84 -7.10 6.73 -6.27
C LYS A 84 -5.94 7.69 -5.92
N GLY A 85 -6.23 8.79 -5.22
CA GLY A 85 -5.21 9.74 -4.81
C GLY A 85 -4.16 9.13 -3.90
N VAL A 86 -4.58 8.24 -3.00
CA VAL A 86 -3.65 7.52 -2.12
C VAL A 86 -2.73 6.62 -2.96
N VAL A 87 -3.30 5.92 -3.94
CA VAL A 87 -2.55 4.98 -4.78
C VAL A 87 -1.55 5.71 -5.68
N ASN A 88 -1.94 6.85 -6.21
CA ASN A 88 -1.12 7.57 -7.18
C ASN A 88 -0.34 8.72 -6.54
N THR A 89 -1.00 9.86 -6.35
CA THR A 89 -0.33 11.10 -5.97
C THR A 89 0.38 11.01 -4.63
N GLU A 90 -0.32 10.55 -3.61
CA GLU A 90 0.23 10.52 -2.25
C GLU A 90 1.33 9.48 -2.12
N PHE A 91 1.13 8.30 -2.73
CA PHE A 91 2.16 7.26 -2.72
C PHE A 91 3.41 7.71 -3.47
N PHE A 92 3.24 8.29 -4.65
CA PHE A 92 4.38 8.75 -5.45
C PHE A 92 5.18 9.80 -4.70
N ARG A 93 4.50 10.72 -4.04
CA ARG A 93 5.14 11.78 -3.25
C ARG A 93 5.96 11.19 -2.11
N TRP A 94 5.38 10.22 -1.41
CA TRP A 94 6.06 9.53 -0.31
C TRP A 94 7.29 8.77 -0.81
N TYR A 95 7.12 8.03 -1.90
CA TYR A 95 8.21 7.25 -2.48
C TYR A 95 9.37 8.14 -2.92
N ARG A 96 9.08 9.27 -3.55
CA ARG A 96 10.12 10.20 -4.01
C ARG A 96 11.00 10.68 -2.86
N ARG A 97 10.40 10.93 -1.72
CA ARG A 97 11.16 11.34 -0.53
C ARG A 97 12.05 10.21 -0.03
N LYS A 98 11.59 8.95 -0.13
CA LYS A 98 12.36 7.81 0.33
C LYS A 98 13.57 7.52 -0.56
N VAL A 99 13.44 7.72 -1.86
CA VAL A 99 14.49 7.37 -2.82
C VAL A 99 15.20 8.58 -3.41
N LEU A 100 15.00 9.76 -2.83
CA LEU A 100 15.68 10.99 -3.23
C LEU A 100 15.54 11.25 -4.74
N ASP A 101 14.30 11.24 -5.22
CA ASP A 101 13.94 11.50 -6.62
C ASP A 101 14.41 10.44 -7.62
N ARG A 102 14.77 9.26 -7.15
CA ARG A 102 15.12 8.15 -8.03
C ARG A 102 13.92 7.31 -8.44
N CYS A 103 12.71 7.76 -8.15
CA CYS A 103 11.55 6.99 -8.54
C CYS A 103 11.13 7.35 -9.95
N ASP A 104 10.51 6.38 -10.62
CA ASP A 104 9.93 6.54 -11.94
C ASP A 104 8.41 6.50 -11.77
N PRO A 105 7.72 7.66 -11.84
CA PRO A 105 6.26 7.68 -11.64
C PRO A 105 5.52 6.78 -12.61
N ALA A 106 5.97 6.66 -13.86
CA ALA A 106 5.32 5.80 -14.83
C ALA A 106 5.43 4.33 -14.42
N SER A 107 6.58 3.95 -13.86
CA SER A 107 6.78 2.59 -13.38
C SER A 107 5.90 2.28 -12.19
N LEU A 108 5.81 3.22 -11.24
CA LEU A 108 4.96 3.06 -10.06
C LEU A 108 3.50 2.94 -10.45
N GLU A 109 3.05 3.79 -11.38
CA GLU A 109 1.68 3.74 -11.87
C GLU A 109 1.39 2.42 -12.56
N SER A 110 2.33 1.94 -13.38
CA SER A 110 2.18 0.65 -14.05
C SER A 110 2.01 -0.47 -13.04
N THR A 111 2.84 -0.49 -11.99
CA THR A 111 2.78 -1.52 -10.96
C THR A 111 1.44 -1.49 -10.23
N THR A 112 1.01 -0.33 -9.75
CA THR A 112 -0.23 -0.24 -8.98
C THR A 112 -1.44 -0.59 -9.85
N ARG A 113 -1.45 -0.16 -11.12
CA ARG A 113 -2.54 -0.51 -12.03
C ARG A 113 -2.61 -2.01 -12.25
N LYS A 114 -1.48 -2.64 -12.51
CA LYS A 114 -1.41 -4.09 -12.70
C LYS A 114 -1.85 -4.84 -11.45
N PHE A 115 -1.45 -4.34 -10.28
CA PHE A 115 -1.83 -4.97 -9.02
C PHE A 115 -3.34 -4.93 -8.79
N PHE A 116 -3.97 -3.77 -9.00
CA PHE A 116 -5.40 -3.66 -8.80
C PHE A 116 -6.18 -4.45 -9.84
N LYS A 117 -5.68 -4.57 -11.07
CA LYS A 117 -6.29 -5.44 -12.08
C LYS A 117 -6.16 -6.92 -11.70
N PHE A 118 -5.00 -7.31 -11.17
CA PHE A 118 -4.79 -8.65 -10.66
C PHE A 118 -5.79 -8.97 -9.55
N LEU A 119 -5.97 -8.05 -8.60
CA LEU A 119 -6.93 -8.25 -7.51
C LEU A 119 -8.34 -8.44 -8.05
N ALA A 120 -8.73 -7.65 -9.03
CA ALA A 120 -10.07 -7.74 -9.61
C ALA A 120 -10.28 -9.06 -10.37
N GLU A 121 -9.29 -9.45 -11.17
CA GLU A 121 -9.43 -10.62 -12.05
C GLU A 121 -9.22 -11.95 -11.34
N LYS A 122 -8.29 -11.99 -10.38
CA LYS A 122 -7.89 -13.26 -9.77
C LYS A 122 -8.34 -13.43 -8.34
N LYS A 123 -8.65 -12.34 -7.66
CA LYS A 123 -8.98 -12.40 -6.23
C LYS A 123 -10.39 -11.91 -5.91
N GLY A 124 -11.12 -11.43 -6.91
CA GLY A 124 -12.47 -10.92 -6.71
C GLY A 124 -12.53 -9.63 -5.91
N ILE A 125 -11.42 -8.93 -5.77
CA ILE A 125 -11.36 -7.65 -5.06
C ILE A 125 -11.34 -6.54 -6.10
N TYR A 126 -12.46 -5.83 -6.24
CA TYR A 126 -12.60 -4.79 -7.26
C TYR A 126 -12.65 -3.41 -6.60
N ASN A 127 -11.70 -2.55 -6.96
CA ASN A 127 -11.65 -1.19 -6.44
C ASN A 127 -12.13 -0.21 -7.51
N GLU A 128 -13.39 0.26 -7.37
CA GLU A 128 -13.99 1.20 -8.33
C GLU A 128 -13.28 2.55 -8.34
N LYS A 129 -12.70 2.95 -7.21
CA LYS A 129 -12.04 4.25 -7.10
C LYS A 129 -10.76 4.31 -7.92
N VAL A 130 -10.08 3.17 -8.04
CA VAL A 130 -8.83 3.07 -8.81
C VAL A 130 -9.11 2.67 -10.26
N LEU A 131 -9.97 1.68 -10.48
CA LEU A 131 -10.20 1.10 -11.80
C LEU A 131 -11.40 1.69 -12.56
N GLY A 132 -12.24 2.47 -11.88
CA GLY A 132 -13.48 2.97 -12.47
C GLY A 132 -14.62 1.99 -12.25
N LYS A 133 -15.82 2.41 -12.64
CA LYS A 133 -16.99 1.59 -12.43
C LYS A 133 -16.93 0.30 -13.23
N ARG A 134 -17.31 -0.78 -12.55
CA ARG A 134 -17.43 -2.09 -13.17
C ARG A 134 -18.73 -2.14 -13.96
N GLY A 135 -18.78 -2.94 -14.98
CA GLY A 135 -20.05 -3.25 -15.59
C GLY A 135 -20.32 -2.52 -16.87
N LYS A 136 -19.42 -2.41 -17.61
CA LYS A 136 -19.79 -1.96 -18.91
C LYS A 136 -19.70 -3.02 -19.88
#